data_f3137b0bc21f7a21c37d05cc2b62369d
#
_entry.id   f3137b0bc21f7a21c37d05cc2b62369d
#
_cell.length_a   1.000
_cell.length_b   1.000
_cell.length_c   1.000
_cell.angle_alpha   90.00
_cell.angle_beta   90.00
_cell.angle_gamma   90.00
#
_symmetry.space_group_name_H-M   'P 1'
#
loop_
_entity.id
_entity.type
_entity.pdbx_description
1 polymer ?
#
loop_
_entity_poly.entity_id
_entity_poly.type
_entity_poly.pdbx_seq_one_letter_code
_entity_poly.pdbx_strand_id
1 'polypeptide(L)'
;SDSQKGNLSIGVTSEHGTTTFTHIYPAFHKQFPEVTINIYEANVRAQQQMIRTGKLDLGILTLSEEQQTEDLYIPLAQEEILLAIPSLHPACGKAVPTEKSPYPELDPNLVRYEPFAMMYKESTMYEVICQAFRIYGFYPETLFFAQRSATTLEMVSAGICCSVVPSYFAASSHPHVFEHVSYFSFPSHPVWNICASRKKGSYLSAAADCFIRLSQEYWGELIL
;
A
#
# COMPACT_ATOMS: atom_id res chain seq x y z
N SER A 1 -2.50 -3.42 36.42
CA SER A 1 -2.52 -4.80 35.90
C SER A 1 -3.57 -5.04 34.83
N ASP A 2 -4.65 -4.26 34.79
CA ASP A 2 -5.72 -4.42 33.79
C ASP A 2 -5.34 -4.00 32.37
N SER A 3 -4.26 -3.22 32.20
CA SER A 3 -3.80 -2.74 30.89
C SER A 3 -3.16 -3.82 30.01
N GLN A 4 -2.91 -5.02 30.56
CA GLN A 4 -2.28 -6.13 29.82
C GLN A 4 -3.26 -7.21 29.38
N LYS A 5 -4.53 -7.11 29.79
CA LYS A 5 -5.61 -8.00 29.38
C LYS A 5 -6.62 -7.23 28.55
N GLY A 6 -7.24 -7.89 27.61
CA GLY A 6 -8.32 -7.31 26.82
C GLY A 6 -8.31 -7.70 25.37
N ASN A 7 -9.07 -6.96 24.59
CA ASN A 7 -9.22 -7.14 23.15
C ASN A 7 -8.79 -5.89 22.43
N LEU A 8 -8.12 -6.08 21.29
CA LEU A 8 -7.72 -5.00 20.37
C LEU A 8 -8.25 -5.35 18.99
N SER A 9 -9.11 -4.52 18.44
CA SER A 9 -9.68 -4.70 17.10
C SER A 9 -8.91 -3.87 16.10
N ILE A 10 -8.30 -4.54 15.13
CA ILE A 10 -7.40 -3.92 14.15
C ILE A 10 -7.88 -4.21 12.74
N GLY A 11 -8.07 -3.15 11.96
CA GLY A 11 -8.30 -3.25 10.53
C GLY A 11 -6.98 -3.36 9.77
N VAL A 12 -6.94 -4.20 8.75
CA VAL A 12 -5.78 -4.36 7.88
C VAL A 12 -6.22 -4.38 6.42
N THR A 13 -5.45 -3.73 5.56
CA THR A 13 -5.57 -3.91 4.11
C THR A 13 -5.02 -5.28 3.71
N SER A 14 -5.43 -5.78 2.56
CA SER A 14 -5.13 -7.16 2.13
C SER A 14 -3.65 -7.49 1.92
N GLU A 15 -2.81 -6.48 1.67
CA GLU A 15 -1.37 -6.68 1.43
C GLU A 15 -0.51 -6.01 2.50
N HIS A 16 -0.40 -4.70 2.51
CA HIS A 16 0.43 -3.96 3.48
C HIS A 16 -0.02 -4.17 4.93
N GLY A 17 -1.31 -4.13 5.19
CA GLY A 17 -1.83 -4.30 6.53
C GLY A 17 -1.63 -5.72 7.06
N THR A 18 -1.93 -6.73 6.26
CA THR A 18 -1.73 -8.14 6.61
C THR A 18 -0.25 -8.44 6.84
N THR A 19 0.62 -7.95 5.97
CA THR A 19 2.07 -8.09 6.12
C THR A 19 2.58 -7.44 7.40
N THR A 20 2.10 -6.25 7.73
CA THR A 20 2.44 -5.56 8.98
C THR A 20 2.11 -6.44 10.18
N PHE A 21 0.88 -6.91 10.26
CA PHE A 21 0.43 -7.75 11.37
C PHE A 21 1.27 -9.01 11.52
N THR A 22 1.48 -9.75 10.44
CA THR A 22 2.19 -11.03 10.52
C THR A 22 3.64 -10.89 10.95
N HIS A 23 4.30 -9.77 10.62
CA HIS A 23 5.69 -9.53 11.00
C HIS A 23 5.84 -9.02 12.43
N ILE A 24 4.94 -8.19 12.91
CA ILE A 24 5.08 -7.57 14.24
C ILE A 24 4.43 -8.38 15.38
N TYR A 25 3.46 -9.24 15.06
CA TYR A 25 2.70 -9.96 16.08
C TYR A 25 3.55 -10.80 17.04
N PRO A 26 4.61 -11.51 16.62
CA PRO A 26 5.45 -12.24 17.56
C PRO A 26 6.07 -11.35 18.65
N ALA A 27 6.57 -10.17 18.29
CA ALA A 27 7.12 -9.21 19.26
C ALA A 27 6.02 -8.58 20.13
N PHE A 28 4.86 -8.28 19.54
CA PHE A 28 3.70 -7.80 20.27
C PHE A 28 3.24 -8.81 21.31
N HIS A 29 3.09 -10.07 20.93
CA HIS A 29 2.64 -11.14 21.80
C HIS A 29 3.55 -11.35 23.02
N LYS A 30 4.86 -11.17 22.86
CA LYS A 30 5.81 -11.23 23.97
C LYS A 30 5.55 -10.17 25.04
N GLN A 31 5.13 -8.98 24.63
CA GLN A 31 4.88 -7.85 25.53
C GLN A 31 3.45 -7.89 26.11
N PHE A 32 2.49 -8.39 25.34
CA PHE A 32 1.08 -8.42 25.70
C PHE A 32 0.47 -9.81 25.46
N PRO A 33 0.94 -10.85 26.17
CA PRO A 33 0.52 -12.25 25.93
C PRO A 33 -0.95 -12.51 26.22
N GLU A 34 -1.59 -11.68 27.03
CA GLU A 34 -3.00 -11.84 27.42
C GLU A 34 -3.95 -10.97 26.60
N VAL A 35 -3.43 -10.18 25.63
CA VAL A 35 -4.28 -9.38 24.74
C VAL A 35 -4.66 -10.21 23.51
N THR A 36 -5.95 -10.33 23.29
CA THR A 36 -6.49 -10.92 22.05
C THR A 36 -6.63 -9.85 20.98
N ILE A 37 -6.09 -10.10 19.79
CA ILE A 37 -6.27 -9.22 18.64
C ILE A 37 -7.33 -9.81 17.72
N ASN A 38 -8.32 -9.00 17.36
CA ASN A 38 -9.30 -9.31 16.33
C ASN A 38 -8.89 -8.58 15.06
N ILE A 39 -8.54 -9.32 14.01
CA ILE A 39 -8.15 -8.76 12.71
C ILE A 39 -9.36 -8.69 11.79
N TYR A 40 -9.58 -7.52 11.22
CA TYR A 40 -10.59 -7.28 10.19
C TYR A 40 -9.90 -6.88 8.90
N GLU A 41 -9.88 -7.77 7.93
CA GLU A 41 -9.38 -7.45 6.60
C GLU A 41 -10.46 -6.65 5.85
N ALA A 42 -10.17 -5.40 5.53
CA ALA A 42 -11.11 -4.51 4.89
C ALA A 42 -10.37 -3.43 4.09
N ASN A 43 -11.01 -2.88 3.06
CA ASN A 43 -10.45 -1.77 2.31
C ASN A 43 -10.40 -0.49 3.17
N VAL A 44 -9.66 0.52 2.71
CA VAL A 44 -9.43 1.75 3.47
C VAL A 44 -10.74 2.46 3.84
N ARG A 45 -11.67 2.61 2.89
CA ARG A 45 -12.94 3.31 3.15
C ARG A 45 -13.80 2.58 4.18
N ALA A 46 -13.84 1.24 4.12
CA ALA A 46 -14.52 0.43 5.13
C ALA A 46 -13.87 0.57 6.51
N GLN A 47 -12.52 0.54 6.57
CA GLN A 47 -11.81 0.75 7.84
C GLN A 47 -12.06 2.14 8.41
N GLN A 48 -12.06 3.19 7.60
CA GLN A 48 -12.37 4.56 8.04
C GLN A 48 -13.76 4.63 8.68
N GLN A 49 -14.74 3.96 8.10
CA GLN A 49 -16.09 3.86 8.67
C GLN A 49 -16.10 3.12 10.01
N MET A 50 -15.37 2.00 10.09
CA MET A 50 -15.28 1.18 11.29
C MET A 50 -14.52 1.89 12.43
N ILE A 51 -13.51 2.69 12.11
CA ILE A 51 -12.81 3.54 13.07
C ILE A 51 -13.77 4.60 13.61
N ARG A 52 -14.49 5.28 12.74
CA ARG A 52 -15.42 6.34 13.13
C ARG A 52 -16.53 5.84 14.04
N THR A 53 -17.05 4.65 13.79
CA THR A 53 -18.12 4.04 14.59
C THR A 53 -17.64 3.29 15.84
N GLY A 54 -16.32 3.27 16.08
CA GLY A 54 -15.73 2.60 17.25
C GLY A 54 -15.61 1.08 17.12
N LYS A 55 -15.87 0.51 15.94
CA LYS A 55 -15.73 -0.92 15.68
C LYS A 55 -14.27 -1.36 15.62
N LEU A 56 -13.36 -0.48 15.17
CA LEU A 56 -11.92 -0.69 15.19
C LEU A 56 -11.25 0.25 16.18
N ASP A 57 -10.27 -0.27 16.91
CA ASP A 57 -9.36 0.54 17.72
C ASP A 57 -8.27 1.18 16.87
N LEU A 58 -7.76 0.43 15.90
CA LEU A 58 -6.72 0.84 14.95
C LEU A 58 -7.03 0.33 13.55
N GLY A 59 -6.51 1.03 12.55
CA GLY A 59 -6.45 0.55 11.18
C GLY A 59 -5.04 0.72 10.62
N ILE A 60 -4.56 -0.26 9.86
CA ILE A 60 -3.35 -0.14 9.04
C ILE A 60 -3.81 0.10 7.61
N LEU A 61 -3.53 1.29 7.11
CA LEU A 61 -4.11 1.83 5.89
C LEU A 61 -3.04 2.28 4.91
N THR A 62 -3.39 2.26 3.64
CA THR A 62 -2.59 2.85 2.56
C THR A 62 -3.45 3.86 1.80
N LEU A 63 -3.03 5.13 1.79
CA LEU A 63 -3.80 6.21 1.21
C LEU A 63 -2.94 7.45 0.96
N SER A 64 -3.43 8.35 0.10
CA SER A 64 -2.87 9.70 -0.04
C SER A 64 -3.36 10.62 1.08
N GLU A 65 -2.70 11.76 1.25
CA GLU A 65 -3.14 12.78 2.23
C GLU A 65 -4.57 13.25 1.97
N GLU A 66 -4.95 13.41 0.70
CA GLU A 66 -6.28 13.87 0.30
C GLU A 66 -7.39 12.89 0.66
N GLN A 67 -7.04 11.61 0.87
CA GLN A 67 -7.99 10.56 1.24
C GLN A 67 -8.17 10.41 2.74
N GLN A 68 -7.40 11.14 3.55
CA GLN A 68 -7.52 11.13 5.00
C GLN A 68 -8.84 11.75 5.46
N THR A 69 -9.34 11.24 6.59
CA THR A 69 -10.51 11.78 7.29
C THR A 69 -10.07 12.71 8.44
N GLU A 70 -10.99 13.08 9.31
CA GLU A 70 -10.70 13.86 10.52
C GLU A 70 -10.00 13.06 11.62
N ASP A 71 -9.87 11.74 11.46
CA ASP A 71 -9.20 10.87 12.42
C ASP A 71 -7.68 11.09 12.42
N LEU A 72 -6.99 10.45 13.36
CA LEU A 72 -5.54 10.53 13.46
C LEU A 72 -4.89 9.56 12.49
N TYR A 73 -3.84 10.01 11.82
CA TYR A 73 -3.04 9.20 10.90
C TYR A 73 -1.59 9.30 11.32
N ILE A 74 -1.04 8.18 11.78
CA ILE A 74 0.34 8.08 12.25
C ILE A 74 1.17 7.49 11.09
N PRO A 75 2.12 8.25 10.53
CA PRO A 75 2.94 7.76 9.42
C PRO A 75 3.76 6.54 9.82
N LEU A 76 3.74 5.51 8.98
CA LEU A 76 4.63 4.35 9.08
C LEU A 76 5.71 4.41 8.00
N ALA A 77 5.34 4.74 6.77
CA ALA A 77 6.24 4.95 5.65
C ALA A 77 5.52 5.71 4.53
N GLN A 78 6.30 6.24 3.60
CA GLN A 78 5.82 6.76 2.32
C GLN A 78 6.41 5.90 1.21
N GLU A 79 5.62 5.60 0.19
CA GLU A 79 6.09 4.87 -0.98
C GLU A 79 5.64 5.52 -2.27
N GLU A 80 6.40 5.28 -3.33
CA GLU A 80 6.11 5.76 -4.67
C GLU A 80 5.15 4.82 -5.38
N ILE A 81 4.35 5.36 -6.28
CA ILE A 81 3.44 4.61 -7.15
C ILE A 81 4.10 4.46 -8.51
N LEU A 82 4.34 3.23 -8.94
CA LEU A 82 5.18 2.90 -10.09
C LEU A 82 4.40 2.27 -11.23
N LEU A 83 4.86 2.52 -12.45
CA LEU A 83 4.50 1.72 -13.62
C LEU A 83 5.21 0.37 -13.53
N ALA A 84 4.47 -0.71 -13.75
CA ALA A 84 5.00 -2.07 -13.88
C ALA A 84 4.75 -2.56 -15.31
N ILE A 85 5.83 -2.87 -16.01
CA ILE A 85 5.82 -3.15 -17.46
C ILE A 85 6.57 -4.45 -17.72
N PRO A 86 6.08 -5.31 -18.64
CA PRO A 86 6.86 -6.49 -19.05
C PRO A 86 8.26 -6.10 -19.52
N SER A 87 9.29 -6.76 -18.99
CA SER A 87 10.69 -6.34 -19.19
C SER A 87 11.14 -6.36 -20.66
N LEU A 88 10.48 -7.15 -21.53
CA LEU A 88 10.77 -7.19 -22.95
C LEU A 88 10.06 -6.10 -23.75
N HIS A 89 9.20 -5.30 -23.13
CA HIS A 89 8.50 -4.24 -23.84
C HIS A 89 9.48 -3.15 -24.31
N PRO A 90 9.37 -2.69 -25.57
CA PRO A 90 10.33 -1.72 -26.15
C PRO A 90 10.40 -0.39 -25.36
N ALA A 91 9.33 0.02 -24.69
CA ALA A 91 9.30 1.25 -23.90
C ALA A 91 10.33 1.22 -22.76
N CYS A 92 10.69 0.06 -22.23
CA CYS A 92 11.65 -0.07 -21.14
C CYS A 92 13.01 0.56 -21.48
N GLY A 93 13.43 0.48 -22.73
CA GLY A 93 14.68 1.07 -23.22
C GLY A 93 14.66 2.60 -23.34
N LYS A 94 13.50 3.23 -23.16
CA LYS A 94 13.34 4.70 -23.26
C LYS A 94 13.26 5.38 -21.89
N ALA A 95 13.38 4.63 -20.80
CA ALA A 95 13.37 5.19 -19.46
C ALA A 95 14.63 6.01 -19.19
N VAL A 96 14.50 7.06 -18.40
CA VAL A 96 15.58 8.01 -18.09
C VAL A 96 15.86 7.97 -16.57
N PRO A 97 17.11 7.71 -16.16
CA PRO A 97 17.48 7.80 -14.74
C PRO A 97 17.17 9.18 -14.16
N THR A 98 16.82 9.20 -12.87
CA THR A 98 16.51 10.42 -12.13
C THR A 98 17.16 10.38 -10.74
N GLU A 99 17.46 11.54 -10.18
CA GLU A 99 17.91 11.65 -8.80
C GLU A 99 16.76 11.64 -7.78
N LYS A 100 15.52 11.78 -8.26
CA LYS A 100 14.31 11.86 -7.42
C LYS A 100 13.83 10.52 -6.90
N SER A 101 14.25 9.43 -7.54
CA SER A 101 13.77 8.08 -7.22
C SER A 101 14.83 7.06 -7.62
N PRO A 102 14.89 5.89 -6.94
CA PRO A 102 15.72 4.77 -7.41
C PRO A 102 15.23 4.14 -8.71
N TYR A 103 13.99 4.48 -9.13
CA TYR A 103 13.39 3.96 -10.35
C TYR A 103 13.52 4.98 -11.47
N PRO A 104 13.96 4.59 -12.68
CA PRO A 104 14.03 5.51 -13.81
C PRO A 104 12.64 5.99 -14.23
N GLU A 105 12.56 7.20 -14.71
CA GLU A 105 11.31 7.78 -15.19
C GLU A 105 10.95 7.26 -16.58
N LEU A 106 9.68 6.94 -16.78
CA LEU A 106 9.12 6.57 -18.08
C LEU A 106 7.91 7.43 -18.37
N ASP A 107 7.89 8.04 -19.56
CA ASP A 107 6.71 8.76 -20.05
C ASP A 107 5.55 7.75 -20.23
N PRO A 108 4.45 7.88 -19.49
CA PRO A 108 3.31 6.96 -19.60
C PRO A 108 2.69 6.91 -20.99
N ASN A 109 2.86 7.95 -21.80
CA ASN A 109 2.37 7.98 -23.19
C ASN A 109 3.01 6.88 -24.06
N LEU A 110 4.19 6.38 -23.70
CA LEU A 110 4.85 5.29 -24.42
C LEU A 110 4.12 3.94 -24.27
N VAL A 111 3.27 3.82 -23.28
CA VAL A 111 2.44 2.63 -23.03
C VAL A 111 0.94 2.94 -23.06
N ARG A 112 0.58 4.08 -23.66
CA ARG A 112 -0.79 4.59 -23.71
C ARG A 112 -1.81 3.60 -24.27
N TYR A 113 -1.42 2.84 -25.27
CA TYR A 113 -2.30 1.91 -25.99
C TYR A 113 -2.13 0.46 -25.52
N GLU A 114 -1.29 0.24 -24.52
CA GLU A 114 -1.15 -1.08 -23.92
C GLU A 114 -2.31 -1.40 -22.96
N PRO A 115 -2.70 -2.66 -22.86
CA PRO A 115 -3.69 -3.06 -21.86
C PRO A 115 -3.08 -3.04 -20.46
N PHE A 116 -3.90 -2.69 -19.47
CA PHE A 116 -3.52 -2.64 -18.06
C PHE A 116 -4.40 -3.55 -17.22
N ALA A 117 -3.81 -4.14 -16.20
CA ALA A 117 -4.54 -4.68 -15.05
C ALA A 117 -4.53 -3.63 -13.94
N MET A 118 -5.67 -3.34 -13.36
CA MET A 118 -5.85 -2.26 -12.40
C MET A 118 -6.39 -2.76 -11.07
N MET A 119 -6.25 -1.92 -10.04
CA MET A 119 -6.91 -2.17 -8.76
C MET A 119 -8.42 -1.89 -8.87
N TYR A 120 -9.21 -2.60 -8.06
CA TYR A 120 -10.66 -2.43 -8.04
C TYR A 120 -11.08 -1.00 -7.70
N LYS A 121 -12.23 -0.57 -8.23
CA LYS A 121 -12.64 0.84 -8.25
C LYS A 121 -12.87 1.46 -6.86
N GLU A 122 -13.17 0.64 -5.86
CA GLU A 122 -13.40 1.08 -4.48
C GLU A 122 -12.11 1.24 -3.69
N SER A 123 -10.95 0.87 -4.27
CA SER A 123 -9.66 1.01 -3.60
C SER A 123 -9.16 2.45 -3.63
N THR A 124 -8.44 2.84 -2.60
CA THR A 124 -7.69 4.11 -2.59
C THR A 124 -6.65 4.16 -3.70
N MET A 125 -6.05 3.01 -4.05
CA MET A 125 -5.08 2.91 -5.14
C MET A 125 -5.70 3.27 -6.50
N TYR A 126 -6.92 2.84 -6.78
CA TYR A 126 -7.60 3.19 -8.04
C TYR A 126 -7.70 4.70 -8.23
N GLU A 127 -8.08 5.42 -7.19
CA GLU A 127 -8.18 6.88 -7.22
C GLU A 127 -6.82 7.54 -7.45
N VAL A 128 -5.78 7.06 -6.77
CA VAL A 128 -4.40 7.55 -6.96
C VAL A 128 -3.91 7.28 -8.38
N ILE A 129 -4.18 6.11 -8.94
CA ILE A 129 -3.84 5.75 -10.31
C ILE A 129 -4.55 6.67 -11.32
N CYS A 130 -5.85 6.90 -11.13
CA CYS A 130 -6.61 7.81 -11.99
C CYS A 130 -6.00 9.22 -12.01
N GLN A 131 -5.63 9.74 -10.86
CA GLN A 131 -4.98 11.05 -10.75
C GLN A 131 -3.62 11.06 -11.45
N ALA A 132 -2.83 9.99 -11.31
CA ALA A 132 -1.53 9.87 -11.95
C ALA A 132 -1.64 9.92 -13.48
N PHE A 133 -2.58 9.21 -14.07
CA PHE A 133 -2.79 9.23 -15.53
C PHE A 133 -3.44 10.52 -16.04
N ARG A 134 -4.25 11.18 -15.21
CA ARG A 134 -4.92 12.42 -15.62
C ARG A 134 -3.95 13.49 -16.09
N ILE A 135 -2.78 13.58 -15.48
CA ILE A 135 -1.72 14.54 -15.84
C ILE A 135 -1.28 14.34 -17.30
N TYR A 136 -1.34 13.11 -17.80
CA TYR A 136 -0.92 12.75 -19.16
C TYR A 136 -2.09 12.69 -20.14
N GLY A 137 -3.29 13.03 -19.70
CA GLY A 137 -4.46 13.19 -20.55
C GLY A 137 -5.10 11.89 -21.03
N PHE A 138 -4.90 10.76 -20.35
CA PHE A 138 -5.53 9.49 -20.70
C PHE A 138 -5.72 8.59 -19.50
N TYR A 139 -6.57 7.57 -19.67
CA TYR A 139 -6.69 6.42 -18.79
C TYR A 139 -6.54 5.16 -19.64
N PRO A 140 -5.67 4.22 -19.29
CA PRO A 140 -5.40 3.06 -20.13
C PRO A 140 -6.59 2.10 -20.21
N GLU A 141 -6.68 1.36 -21.31
CA GLU A 141 -7.63 0.25 -21.43
C GLU A 141 -7.37 -0.78 -20.33
N THR A 142 -8.41 -1.16 -19.60
CA THR A 142 -8.31 -2.09 -18.49
C THR A 142 -8.85 -3.46 -18.88
N LEU A 143 -8.00 -4.49 -18.75
CA LEU A 143 -8.39 -5.89 -18.99
C LEU A 143 -9.22 -6.44 -17.84
N PHE A 144 -8.80 -6.17 -16.60
CA PHE A 144 -9.49 -6.63 -15.40
C PHE A 144 -9.11 -5.78 -14.18
N PHE A 145 -9.94 -5.87 -13.16
CA PHE A 145 -9.72 -5.24 -11.86
C PHE A 145 -9.42 -6.31 -10.82
N ALA A 146 -8.41 -6.08 -9.99
CA ALA A 146 -7.98 -7.01 -8.94
C ALA A 146 -7.99 -6.33 -7.58
N GLN A 147 -8.06 -7.12 -6.52
CA GLN A 147 -7.99 -6.64 -5.14
C GLN A 147 -6.56 -6.62 -4.60
N ARG A 148 -5.60 -7.25 -5.28
CA ARG A 148 -4.21 -7.37 -4.85
C ARG A 148 -3.26 -7.03 -5.98
N SER A 149 -2.23 -6.24 -5.68
CA SER A 149 -1.16 -5.91 -6.64
C SER A 149 -0.39 -7.15 -7.09
N ALA A 150 -0.23 -8.15 -6.21
CA ALA A 150 0.40 -9.41 -6.58
C ALA A 150 -0.32 -10.08 -7.77
N THR A 151 -1.64 -10.01 -7.82
CA THR A 151 -2.43 -10.57 -8.93
C THR A 151 -2.13 -9.85 -10.24
N THR A 152 -2.09 -8.52 -10.23
CA THR A 152 -1.78 -7.75 -11.44
C THR A 152 -0.35 -8.00 -11.90
N LEU A 153 0.61 -8.08 -10.98
CA LEU A 153 2.02 -8.30 -11.29
C LEU A 153 2.29 -9.68 -11.90
N GLU A 154 1.55 -10.72 -11.50
CA GLU A 154 1.66 -12.03 -12.15
C GLU A 154 1.28 -11.97 -13.63
N MET A 155 0.31 -11.14 -13.98
CA MET A 155 -0.10 -10.96 -15.39
C MET A 155 0.91 -10.10 -16.16
N VAL A 156 1.53 -9.13 -15.51
CA VAL A 156 2.65 -8.37 -16.11
C VAL A 156 3.83 -9.31 -16.36
N SER A 157 4.18 -10.15 -15.38
CA SER A 157 5.23 -11.17 -15.48
C SER A 157 4.98 -12.13 -16.64
N ALA A 158 3.72 -12.48 -16.90
CA ALA A 158 3.31 -13.32 -18.03
C ALA A 158 3.34 -12.60 -19.38
N GLY A 159 3.64 -11.29 -19.41
CA GLY A 159 3.70 -10.50 -20.64
C GLY A 159 2.34 -10.13 -21.22
N ILE A 160 1.27 -10.23 -20.44
CA ILE A 160 -0.11 -10.00 -20.93
C ILE A 160 -0.49 -8.52 -20.90
N CYS A 161 -0.01 -7.78 -19.90
CA CYS A 161 -0.43 -6.39 -19.67
C CYS A 161 0.62 -5.61 -18.86
N CYS A 162 0.38 -4.31 -18.75
CA CYS A 162 1.05 -3.44 -17.76
C CYS A 162 0.19 -3.31 -16.50
N SER A 163 0.74 -2.71 -15.46
CA SER A 163 0.00 -2.35 -14.25
C SER A 163 0.62 -1.13 -13.56
N VAL A 164 -0.01 -0.69 -12.49
CA VAL A 164 0.51 0.35 -11.59
C VAL A 164 0.45 -0.19 -10.17
N VAL A 165 1.57 -0.15 -9.49
CA VAL A 165 1.73 -0.77 -8.17
C VAL A 165 2.53 0.12 -7.22
N PRO A 166 2.34 -0.05 -5.88
CA PRO A 166 3.22 0.59 -4.91
C PRO A 166 4.65 0.06 -4.98
N SER A 167 5.63 0.91 -4.66
CA SER A 167 7.05 0.56 -4.72
C SER A 167 7.45 -0.59 -3.79
N TYR A 168 6.67 -0.88 -2.76
CA TYR A 168 6.86 -2.05 -1.89
C TYR A 168 7.06 -3.35 -2.70
N PHE A 169 6.31 -3.53 -3.78
CA PHE A 169 6.38 -4.75 -4.62
C PHE A 169 7.63 -4.80 -5.49
N ALA A 170 8.25 -3.66 -5.77
CA ALA A 170 9.48 -3.56 -6.55
C ALA A 170 10.74 -3.56 -5.68
N ALA A 171 10.59 -3.33 -4.38
CA ALA A 171 11.71 -3.16 -3.47
C ALA A 171 12.45 -4.46 -3.21
N SER A 172 13.75 -4.37 -2.98
CA SER A 172 14.60 -5.52 -2.64
C SER A 172 14.20 -6.21 -1.33
N SER A 173 13.53 -5.48 -0.44
CA SER A 173 13.02 -6.01 0.83
C SER A 173 11.72 -6.84 0.68
N HIS A 174 11.07 -6.80 -0.49
CA HIS A 174 9.88 -7.64 -0.72
C HIS A 174 10.27 -9.12 -0.79
N PRO A 175 9.53 -10.02 -0.10
CA PRO A 175 9.89 -11.43 -0.04
C PRO A 175 9.73 -12.19 -1.36
N HIS A 176 8.93 -11.66 -2.29
CA HIS A 176 8.72 -12.27 -3.61
C HIS A 176 9.21 -11.35 -4.72
N VAL A 177 10.00 -11.89 -5.64
CA VAL A 177 10.44 -11.20 -6.84
C VAL A 177 9.54 -11.61 -8.01
N PHE A 178 8.89 -10.64 -8.63
CA PHE A 178 8.12 -10.86 -9.85
C PHE A 178 9.06 -10.80 -11.05
N GLU A 179 9.37 -11.96 -11.61
CA GLU A 179 10.28 -12.08 -12.74
C GLU A 179 9.70 -11.43 -14.00
N HIS A 180 10.56 -10.94 -14.87
CA HIS A 180 10.17 -10.32 -16.16
C HIS A 180 9.29 -9.07 -16.03
N VAL A 181 9.35 -8.42 -14.89
CA VAL A 181 8.69 -7.12 -14.63
C VAL A 181 9.75 -6.06 -14.43
N SER A 182 9.59 -4.94 -15.10
CA SER A 182 10.40 -3.73 -14.92
C SER A 182 9.56 -2.60 -14.35
N TYR A 183 10.10 -1.86 -13.41
CA TYR A 183 9.40 -0.82 -12.68
C TYR A 183 9.95 0.55 -13.02
N PHE A 184 9.05 1.52 -13.20
CA PHE A 184 9.41 2.88 -13.58
C PHE A 184 8.61 3.90 -12.81
N SER A 185 9.25 5.04 -12.51
CA SER A 185 8.55 6.20 -11.97
C SER A 185 7.74 6.89 -13.05
N PHE A 186 6.57 7.41 -12.67
CA PHE A 186 5.94 8.49 -13.43
C PHE A 186 6.82 9.74 -13.27
N PRO A 187 6.98 10.58 -14.29
CA PRO A 187 7.72 11.84 -14.14
C PRO A 187 7.16 12.77 -13.07
N SER A 188 5.90 12.64 -12.71
CA SER A 188 5.23 13.37 -11.61
C SER A 188 5.51 12.80 -10.22
N HIS A 189 6.10 11.59 -10.11
CA HIS A 189 6.41 10.91 -8.85
C HIS A 189 5.24 10.84 -7.86
N PRO A 190 4.08 10.26 -8.23
CA PRO A 190 2.98 10.12 -7.30
C PRO A 190 3.38 9.23 -6.12
N VAL A 191 2.93 9.62 -4.92
CA VAL A 191 3.22 8.91 -3.67
C VAL A 191 1.95 8.70 -2.88
N TRP A 192 1.96 7.76 -1.97
CA TRP A 192 0.99 7.62 -0.92
C TRP A 192 1.66 7.18 0.39
N ASN A 193 0.88 7.14 1.47
CA ASN A 193 1.38 6.83 2.80
C ASN A 193 0.85 5.48 3.29
N ILE A 194 1.70 4.79 4.03
CA ILE A 194 1.32 3.67 4.87
C ILE A 194 1.16 4.26 6.27
N CYS A 195 -0.02 4.13 6.86
CA CYS A 195 -0.35 4.76 8.12
C CYS A 195 -1.00 3.78 9.09
N ALA A 196 -0.83 4.03 10.39
CA ALA A 196 -1.74 3.57 11.41
C ALA A 196 -2.76 4.67 11.66
N SER A 197 -4.05 4.32 11.75
CA SER A 197 -5.12 5.28 12.00
C SER A 197 -5.93 4.89 13.22
N ARG A 198 -6.39 5.88 13.98
CA ARG A 198 -7.30 5.71 15.10
C ARG A 198 -8.23 6.91 15.21
N LYS A 199 -9.35 6.71 15.90
CA LYS A 199 -10.32 7.77 16.11
C LYS A 199 -9.72 8.90 16.93
N LYS A 200 -9.88 10.14 16.45
CA LYS A 200 -9.45 11.35 17.16
C LYS A 200 -10.15 11.43 18.53
N GLY A 201 -9.37 11.69 19.58
CA GLY A 201 -9.88 11.78 20.94
C GLY A 201 -10.15 10.44 21.62
N SER A 202 -9.94 9.31 20.98
CA SER A 202 -10.06 7.99 21.61
C SER A 202 -8.89 7.71 22.54
N TYR A 203 -9.15 6.86 23.53
CA TYR A 203 -8.11 6.40 24.45
C TYR A 203 -7.11 5.50 23.72
N LEU A 204 -5.83 5.79 23.91
CA LEU A 204 -4.74 4.96 23.39
C LEU A 204 -4.26 4.01 24.50
N SER A 205 -4.60 2.72 24.41
CA SER A 205 -4.11 1.71 25.34
C SER A 205 -2.60 1.47 25.14
N ALA A 206 -1.93 0.93 26.17
CA ALA A 206 -0.53 0.56 26.06
C ALA A 206 -0.31 -0.50 24.96
N ALA A 207 -1.25 -1.42 24.79
CA ALA A 207 -1.19 -2.44 23.73
C ALA A 207 -1.31 -1.80 22.34
N ALA A 208 -2.25 -0.89 22.14
CA ALA A 208 -2.39 -0.17 20.87
C ALA A 208 -1.15 0.67 20.55
N ASP A 209 -0.59 1.37 21.52
CA ASP A 209 0.65 2.13 21.36
C ASP A 209 1.82 1.21 20.96
N CYS A 210 1.96 0.07 21.61
CA CYS A 210 2.97 -0.94 21.28
C CYS A 210 2.81 -1.41 19.82
N PHE A 211 1.59 -1.72 19.40
CA PHE A 211 1.31 -2.15 18.03
C PHE A 211 1.74 -1.10 17.01
N ILE A 212 1.44 0.16 17.28
CA ILE A 212 1.84 1.29 16.41
C ILE A 212 3.36 1.41 16.35
N ARG A 213 4.05 1.38 17.49
CA ARG A 213 5.52 1.50 17.54
C ARG A 213 6.21 0.37 16.79
N LEU A 214 5.77 -0.87 16.97
CA LEU A 214 6.29 -2.03 16.25
C LEU A 214 6.07 -1.89 14.74
N SER A 215 4.90 -1.38 14.34
CA SER A 215 4.59 -1.11 12.93
C SER A 215 5.51 -0.03 12.35
N GLN A 216 5.79 1.04 13.09
CA GLN A 216 6.74 2.07 12.68
C GLN A 216 8.15 1.52 12.49
N GLU A 217 8.62 0.70 13.43
CA GLU A 217 9.93 0.05 13.35
C GLU A 217 10.03 -0.85 12.12
N TYR A 218 9.01 -1.68 11.89
CA TYR A 218 8.99 -2.61 10.75
C TYR A 218 9.08 -1.87 9.42
N TRP A 219 8.23 -0.88 9.20
CA TRP A 219 8.24 -0.12 7.94
C TRP A 219 9.45 0.80 7.80
N GLY A 220 9.98 1.31 8.92
CA GLY A 220 11.18 2.15 8.92
C GLY A 220 12.46 1.41 8.51
N GLU A 221 12.51 0.10 8.65
CA GLU A 221 13.64 -0.75 8.26
C GLU A 221 13.59 -1.20 6.79
N LEU A 222 12.43 -1.07 6.13
CA LEU A 222 12.27 -1.50 4.75
C LEU A 222 12.77 -0.44 3.76
N ILE A 223 13.30 -0.93 2.65
CA ILE A 223 13.66 -0.11 1.48
C ILE A 223 12.46 -0.14 0.52
N LEU A 224 11.87 1.01 0.26
CA LEU A 224 10.67 1.15 -0.57
C LEU A 224 10.94 1.94 -1.87
#